data_8f3c805f17fd13bb155bd2e4f76f0fec
#
_entry.id   8f3c805f17fd13bb155bd2e4f76f0fec
#
_cell.length_a   1.000
_cell.length_b   1.000
_cell.length_c   1.000
_cell.angle_alpha   90.00
_cell.angle_beta   90.00
_cell.angle_gamma   90.00
#
_symmetry.space_group_name_H-M   'P 1'
#
loop_
_entity.id
_entity.type
_entity.pdbx_description
1 polymer ?
#
loop_
_entity_poly.entity_id
_entity_poly.type
_entity_poly.pdbx_seq_one_letter_code
_entity_poly.pdbx_strand_id
1 'polypeptide(L)'
;LEVTTSRPAIGRGEFLFVSCFSNLGFANGKGDIIDLKTNRICEFKGIRSTLSGDNKAFKQMNKSLIYSVFSLFETGGEYDHFNRDCAAQLDNLLKDQPNLLPKVLERLQNVSEPNMKVSRAFAELYKVKPDLFNVVGAMQLFIYMLVQNASYILLTNNEGFCCYEKPQTPQDAYRIVTELKLSSWQTGDYGMTIGI
;
A
#
# COMPACT_ATOMS: atom_id res chain seq x y z
N LEU A 1 -16.98 -36.59 3.28
CA LEU A 1 -17.15 -35.13 3.39
C LEU A 1 -15.79 -34.55 3.78
N GLU A 2 -14.96 -34.25 2.79
CA GLU A 2 -13.74 -33.50 2.98
C GLU A 2 -14.10 -32.03 3.19
N VAL A 3 -14.02 -31.58 4.43
CA VAL A 3 -14.11 -30.17 4.75
C VAL A 3 -12.71 -29.58 4.52
N THR A 4 -12.43 -29.18 3.29
CA THR A 4 -11.25 -28.34 2.99
C THR A 4 -11.50 -26.93 3.51
N THR A 5 -11.36 -26.74 4.80
CA THR A 5 -11.31 -25.41 5.39
C THR A 5 -9.88 -24.89 5.33
N SER A 6 -9.46 -24.36 4.20
CA SER A 6 -8.34 -23.41 4.18
C SER A 6 -8.83 -22.08 4.76
N ARG A 7 -9.07 -22.04 6.07
CA ARG A 7 -9.17 -20.74 6.76
C ARG A 7 -7.78 -20.14 6.75
N PRO A 8 -7.60 -18.91 6.28
CA PRO A 8 -6.37 -18.19 6.54
C PRO A 8 -6.11 -18.23 8.04
N ALA A 9 -4.88 -18.51 8.44
CA ALA A 9 -4.52 -18.58 9.84
C ALA A 9 -4.82 -17.23 10.49
N ILE A 10 -5.73 -17.21 11.46
CA ILE A 10 -6.04 -16.03 12.25
C ILE A 10 -4.77 -15.66 13.03
N GLY A 11 -4.27 -14.46 12.86
CA GLY A 11 -3.11 -13.97 13.58
C GLY A 11 -3.40 -13.78 15.07
N ARG A 12 -2.38 -13.92 15.91
CA ARG A 12 -2.52 -13.75 17.37
C ARG A 12 -3.08 -12.37 17.75
N GLY A 13 -2.67 -11.32 17.01
CA GLY A 13 -3.15 -9.96 17.25
C GLY A 13 -4.62 -9.79 16.92
N GLU A 14 -5.08 -10.33 15.80
CA GLU A 14 -6.48 -10.35 15.40
C GLU A 14 -7.36 -11.05 16.43
N PHE A 15 -6.92 -12.23 16.87
CA PHE A 15 -7.63 -13.00 17.89
C PHE A 15 -7.77 -12.20 19.20
N LEU A 16 -6.68 -11.63 19.70
CA LEU A 16 -6.69 -10.84 20.93
C LEU A 16 -7.62 -9.63 20.77
N PHE A 17 -7.54 -8.93 19.65
CA PHE A 17 -8.35 -7.74 19.42
C PHE A 17 -9.84 -8.05 19.38
N VAL A 18 -10.25 -9.08 18.62
CA VAL A 18 -11.66 -9.53 18.57
C VAL A 18 -12.15 -10.01 19.94
N SER A 19 -11.29 -10.67 20.72
CA SER A 19 -11.65 -11.15 22.07
C SER A 19 -11.89 -10.02 23.08
N CYS A 20 -11.35 -8.82 22.84
CA CYS A 20 -11.53 -7.66 23.72
C CYS A 20 -12.83 -6.88 23.47
N PHE A 21 -13.50 -7.08 22.32
CA PHE A 21 -14.65 -6.29 21.92
C PHE A 21 -15.82 -7.15 21.47
N SER A 22 -16.93 -7.11 22.20
CA SER A 22 -18.12 -7.93 21.95
C SER A 22 -18.84 -7.67 20.62
N ASN A 23 -18.56 -6.53 19.99
CA ASN A 23 -19.15 -6.15 18.70
C ASN A 23 -18.25 -6.47 17.50
N LEU A 24 -17.10 -7.10 17.73
CA LEU A 24 -16.19 -7.51 16.66
C LEU A 24 -16.27 -9.01 16.43
N GLY A 25 -16.07 -9.40 15.19
CA GLY A 25 -15.97 -10.79 14.75
C GLY A 25 -14.91 -10.95 13.68
N PHE A 26 -14.62 -12.19 13.31
CA PHE A 26 -13.74 -12.47 12.18
C PHE A 26 -14.50 -12.32 10.87
N ALA A 27 -13.92 -11.64 9.90
CA ALA A 27 -14.51 -11.48 8.58
C ALA A 27 -14.51 -12.82 7.82
N ASN A 28 -15.60 -13.09 7.09
CA ASN A 28 -15.68 -14.24 6.21
C ASN A 28 -15.29 -13.80 4.79
N GLY A 29 -14.06 -14.09 4.38
CA GLY A 29 -13.56 -13.75 3.05
C GLY A 29 -12.45 -12.70 3.07
N LYS A 30 -12.66 -11.55 2.44
CA LYS A 30 -11.68 -10.46 2.40
C LYS A 30 -11.72 -9.63 3.66
N GLY A 31 -10.54 -9.17 4.11
CA GLY A 31 -10.35 -8.46 5.37
C GLY A 31 -10.25 -9.41 6.57
N ASP A 32 -9.85 -8.89 7.71
CA ASP A 32 -9.51 -9.68 8.89
C ASP A 32 -10.62 -9.67 9.93
N ILE A 33 -11.19 -8.50 10.21
CA ILE A 33 -12.16 -8.25 11.29
C ILE A 33 -13.41 -7.57 10.72
N ILE A 34 -14.56 -7.89 11.26
CA ILE A 34 -15.84 -7.26 10.94
C ILE A 34 -16.46 -6.64 12.18
N ASP A 35 -16.95 -5.42 12.08
CA ASP A 35 -17.84 -4.83 13.08
C ASP A 35 -19.26 -5.37 12.87
N LEU A 36 -19.72 -6.16 13.81
CA LEU A 36 -21.02 -6.86 13.77
C LEU A 36 -22.22 -5.89 13.83
N LYS A 37 -22.03 -4.66 14.30
CA LYS A 37 -23.10 -3.65 14.34
C LYS A 37 -23.26 -2.91 13.03
N THR A 38 -22.13 -2.57 12.39
CA THR A 38 -22.12 -1.73 11.17
C THR A 38 -21.88 -2.54 9.92
N ASN A 39 -21.49 -3.80 10.05
CA ASN A 39 -21.07 -4.69 8.98
C ASN A 39 -19.85 -4.16 8.19
N ARG A 40 -19.04 -3.30 8.81
CA ARG A 40 -17.85 -2.71 8.19
C ARG A 40 -16.65 -3.61 8.42
N ILE A 41 -15.86 -3.77 7.37
CA ILE A 41 -14.68 -4.65 7.37
C ILE A 41 -13.44 -3.84 7.72
N CYS A 42 -12.64 -4.39 8.61
CA CYS A 42 -11.36 -3.83 9.03
C CYS A 42 -10.23 -4.77 8.62
N GLU A 43 -9.20 -4.21 8.03
CA GLU A 43 -7.93 -4.89 7.78
C GLU A 43 -7.00 -4.64 8.96
N PHE A 44 -6.45 -5.70 9.54
CA PHE A 44 -5.59 -5.64 10.71
C PHE A 44 -4.13 -5.85 10.32
N LYS A 45 -3.25 -4.94 10.70
CA LYS A 45 -1.82 -5.02 10.42
C LYS A 45 -0.98 -4.75 11.67
N GLY A 46 -0.06 -5.66 11.96
CA GLY A 46 0.96 -5.44 12.98
C GLY A 46 2.15 -4.65 12.43
N ILE A 47 3.08 -4.31 13.33
CA ILE A 47 4.38 -3.72 12.95
C ILE A 47 5.08 -4.60 11.93
N ARG A 48 5.70 -3.97 10.94
CA ARG A 48 6.43 -4.60 9.84
C ARG A 48 5.57 -5.47 8.92
N SER A 49 4.25 -5.35 9.01
CA SER A 49 3.38 -5.97 8.01
C SER A 49 3.51 -5.29 6.67
N THR A 50 3.41 -6.06 5.60
CA THR A 50 3.42 -5.53 4.24
C THR A 50 2.00 -5.30 3.71
N LEU A 51 1.83 -4.28 2.85
CA LEU A 51 0.58 -4.00 2.14
C LEU A 51 0.49 -4.76 0.81
N SER A 52 1.10 -5.94 0.70
CA SER A 52 1.15 -6.65 -0.58
C SER A 52 -0.01 -7.62 -0.78
N GLY A 53 -0.49 -8.24 0.27
CA GLY A 53 -1.47 -9.32 0.15
C GLY A 53 -1.02 -10.45 -0.82
N ASP A 54 -1.85 -11.46 -1.00
CA ASP A 54 -1.59 -12.55 -1.96
C ASP A 54 -1.98 -12.21 -3.41
N ASN A 55 -2.32 -10.96 -3.68
CA ASN A 55 -2.82 -10.54 -4.99
C ASN A 55 -1.69 -10.41 -6.00
N LYS A 56 -1.63 -11.36 -6.96
CA LYS A 56 -0.63 -11.36 -8.04
C LYS A 56 -0.62 -10.05 -8.85
N ALA A 57 -1.78 -9.48 -9.11
CA ALA A 57 -1.88 -8.23 -9.87
C ALA A 57 -1.22 -7.07 -9.13
N PHE A 58 -1.36 -7.02 -7.80
CA PHE A 58 -0.75 -6.02 -6.96
C PHE A 58 0.80 -6.14 -6.93
N LYS A 59 1.29 -7.37 -6.77
CA LYS A 59 2.73 -7.69 -6.85
C LYS A 59 3.32 -7.30 -8.20
N GLN A 60 2.62 -7.63 -9.28
CA GLN A 60 3.04 -7.30 -10.64
C GLN A 60 3.03 -5.80 -10.91
N MET A 61 2.03 -5.08 -10.40
CA MET A 61 1.96 -3.62 -10.48
C MET A 61 3.20 -2.97 -9.85
N ASN A 62 3.53 -3.32 -8.62
CA ASN A 62 4.67 -2.74 -7.91
C ASN A 62 6.00 -3.05 -8.60
N LYS A 63 6.18 -4.27 -9.07
CA LYS A 63 7.36 -4.66 -9.85
C LYS A 63 7.48 -3.84 -11.13
N SER A 64 6.40 -3.73 -11.90
CA SER A 64 6.38 -2.97 -13.15
C SER A 64 6.68 -1.49 -12.92
N LEU A 65 6.14 -0.91 -11.85
CA LEU A 65 6.41 0.48 -11.49
C LEU A 65 7.91 0.71 -11.27
N ILE A 66 8.51 -0.07 -10.36
CA ILE A 66 9.91 0.06 -10.01
C ILE A 66 10.77 -0.03 -11.25
N TYR A 67 10.67 -1.12 -12.01
CA TYR A 67 11.49 -1.31 -13.21
C TYR A 67 11.22 -0.26 -14.31
N SER A 68 9.97 0.11 -14.52
CA SER A 68 9.62 1.04 -15.60
C SER A 68 10.08 2.47 -15.34
N VAL A 69 10.05 2.91 -14.10
CA VAL A 69 10.52 4.26 -13.73
C VAL A 69 12.04 4.30 -13.75
N PHE A 70 12.72 3.31 -13.17
CA PHE A 70 14.18 3.28 -13.14
C PHE A 70 14.81 3.16 -14.52
N SER A 71 14.21 2.41 -15.43
CA SER A 71 14.73 2.26 -16.80
C SER A 71 14.78 3.59 -17.60
N LEU A 72 14.09 4.64 -17.13
CA LEU A 72 14.14 5.95 -17.77
C LEU A 72 15.44 6.71 -17.50
N PHE A 73 16.15 6.36 -16.44
CA PHE A 73 17.31 7.13 -15.99
C PHE A 73 18.65 6.50 -16.36
N GLU A 74 18.66 5.44 -17.17
CA GLU A 74 19.88 4.73 -17.60
C GLU A 74 20.87 4.43 -16.45
N THR A 75 20.40 4.50 -15.23
CA THR A 75 21.20 4.17 -14.05
C THR A 75 21.27 2.68 -13.96
N GLY A 76 22.41 2.09 -14.33
CA GLY A 76 22.68 0.65 -14.34
C GLY A 76 22.72 0.01 -12.94
N GLY A 77 21.90 0.47 -12.00
CA GLY A 77 21.76 -0.09 -10.68
C GLY A 77 20.71 -1.20 -10.68
N GLU A 78 21.05 -2.35 -10.18
CA GLU A 78 20.08 -3.35 -9.74
C GLU A 78 19.39 -2.80 -8.50
N TYR A 79 18.23 -2.17 -8.68
CA TYR A 79 17.42 -1.68 -7.57
C TYR A 79 16.55 -2.81 -7.03
N ASP A 80 17.12 -3.60 -6.15
CA ASP A 80 16.39 -4.66 -5.45
C ASP A 80 15.33 -4.13 -4.49
N HIS A 81 15.46 -2.87 -4.08
CA HIS A 81 14.56 -2.26 -3.10
C HIS A 81 14.21 -0.82 -3.49
N PHE A 82 12.92 -0.52 -3.59
CA PHE A 82 12.44 0.84 -3.63
C PHE A 82 12.31 1.36 -2.19
N ASN A 83 13.29 2.14 -1.76
CA ASN A 83 13.32 2.78 -0.44
C ASN A 83 13.29 4.32 -0.57
N ARG A 84 13.34 5.01 0.57
CA ARG A 84 13.33 6.49 0.60
C ARG A 84 14.53 7.09 -0.12
N ASP A 85 15.70 6.50 0.02
CA ASP A 85 16.93 7.01 -0.61
C ASP A 85 16.84 6.90 -2.12
N CYS A 86 16.33 5.78 -2.61
CA CYS A 86 16.11 5.53 -4.03
C CYS A 86 15.07 6.51 -4.61
N ALA A 87 13.96 6.72 -3.91
CA ALA A 87 12.95 7.70 -4.32
C ALA A 87 13.50 9.12 -4.31
N ALA A 88 14.27 9.49 -3.29
CA ALA A 88 14.90 10.80 -3.20
C ALA A 88 15.92 11.03 -4.35
N GLN A 89 16.66 10.01 -4.74
CA GLN A 89 17.54 10.09 -5.93
C GLN A 89 16.73 10.34 -7.20
N LEU A 90 15.61 9.64 -7.40
CA LEU A 90 14.72 9.86 -8.53
C LEU A 90 14.10 11.26 -8.52
N ASP A 91 13.65 11.74 -7.37
CA ASP A 91 13.11 13.09 -7.22
C ASP A 91 14.18 14.15 -7.54
N ASN A 92 15.44 13.91 -7.16
CA ASN A 92 16.57 14.80 -7.51
C ASN A 92 16.90 14.73 -9.01
N LEU A 93 16.96 13.53 -9.60
CA LEU A 93 17.15 13.39 -11.05
C LEU A 93 16.06 14.08 -11.85
N LEU A 94 14.82 14.06 -11.37
CA LEU A 94 13.71 14.78 -11.99
C LEU A 94 13.82 16.30 -11.86
N LYS A 95 14.44 16.81 -10.78
CA LYS A 95 14.76 18.24 -10.66
C LYS A 95 15.83 18.67 -11.69
N ASP A 96 16.83 17.81 -11.86
CA ASP A 96 17.93 18.07 -12.82
C ASP A 96 17.49 17.86 -14.27
N GLN A 97 16.56 16.94 -14.50
CA GLN A 97 16.04 16.57 -15.82
C GLN A 97 14.51 16.66 -15.88
N PRO A 98 13.93 17.86 -15.74
CA PRO A 98 12.48 18.05 -15.67
C PRO A 98 11.74 17.60 -16.95
N ASN A 99 12.45 17.48 -18.06
CA ASN A 99 11.93 16.91 -19.31
C ASN A 99 11.57 15.43 -19.22
N LEU A 100 12.08 14.69 -18.23
CA LEU A 100 11.70 13.29 -17.98
C LEU A 100 10.40 13.14 -17.17
N LEU A 101 9.95 14.20 -16.50
CA LEU A 101 8.72 14.17 -15.71
C LEU A 101 7.50 13.62 -16.48
N PRO A 102 7.22 14.04 -17.72
CA PRO A 102 6.09 13.49 -18.48
C PRO A 102 6.19 11.97 -18.67
N LYS A 103 7.39 11.46 -18.91
CA LYS A 103 7.63 10.01 -19.08
C LYS A 103 7.43 9.25 -17.78
N VAL A 104 7.89 9.79 -16.65
CA VAL A 104 7.66 9.20 -15.33
C VAL A 104 6.15 9.16 -15.00
N LEU A 105 5.44 10.26 -15.26
CA LEU A 105 4.00 10.33 -15.06
C LEU A 105 3.24 9.36 -15.98
N GLU A 106 3.68 9.22 -17.21
CA GLU A 106 3.13 8.20 -18.13
C GLU A 106 3.33 6.79 -17.58
N ARG A 107 4.52 6.47 -17.07
CA ARG A 107 4.79 5.16 -16.43
C ARG A 107 3.93 4.94 -15.20
N LEU A 108 3.78 5.95 -14.33
CA LEU A 108 2.88 5.87 -13.18
C LEU A 108 1.42 5.61 -13.59
N GLN A 109 0.97 6.20 -14.70
CA GLN A 109 -0.38 6.02 -15.22
C GLN A 109 -0.63 4.63 -15.80
N ASN A 110 0.39 4.00 -16.35
CA ASN A 110 0.31 2.73 -17.07
C ASN A 110 0.60 1.51 -16.21
N VAL A 111 0.85 1.70 -14.91
CA VAL A 111 1.32 0.65 -14.00
C VAL A 111 0.29 -0.46 -13.77
N SER A 112 -0.98 -0.21 -13.95
CA SER A 112 -1.98 -1.25 -13.74
C SER A 112 -3.27 -1.08 -14.55
N GLU A 113 -3.58 -2.05 -15.37
CA GLU A 113 -4.95 -2.38 -15.68
C GLU A 113 -5.48 -3.32 -14.57
N PRO A 114 -6.63 -3.11 -13.97
CA PRO A 114 -7.74 -2.19 -14.24
C PRO A 114 -7.67 -0.83 -13.49
N ASN A 115 -6.54 -0.49 -12.90
CA ASN A 115 -6.42 0.65 -11.99
C ASN A 115 -5.90 1.95 -12.65
N MET A 116 -5.97 2.07 -13.99
CA MET A 116 -5.47 3.26 -14.70
C MET A 116 -6.05 4.59 -14.19
N LYS A 117 -7.33 4.61 -13.78
CA LYS A 117 -7.93 5.83 -13.21
C LYS A 117 -7.27 6.23 -11.90
N VAL A 118 -6.98 5.23 -11.05
CA VAL A 118 -6.27 5.44 -9.77
C VAL A 118 -4.87 5.95 -10.03
N SER A 119 -4.12 5.29 -10.89
CA SER A 119 -2.74 5.69 -11.24
C SER A 119 -2.66 7.11 -11.78
N ARG A 120 -3.60 7.51 -12.64
CA ARG A 120 -3.68 8.89 -13.15
C ARG A 120 -3.89 9.91 -12.03
N ALA A 121 -4.79 9.63 -11.09
CA ALA A 121 -5.04 10.52 -9.96
C ALA A 121 -3.81 10.70 -9.07
N PHE A 122 -3.00 9.65 -8.88
CA PHE A 122 -1.73 9.73 -8.15
C PHE A 122 -0.61 10.39 -8.95
N ALA A 123 -0.60 10.27 -10.27
CA ALA A 123 0.31 11.05 -11.12
C ALA A 123 0.03 12.55 -11.01
N GLU A 124 -1.26 12.96 -10.98
CA GLU A 124 -1.62 14.36 -10.73
C GLU A 124 -1.23 14.82 -9.31
N LEU A 125 -1.36 13.94 -8.31
CA LEU A 125 -0.89 14.23 -6.97
C LEU A 125 0.63 14.50 -6.95
N TYR A 126 1.43 13.70 -7.67
CA TYR A 126 2.88 13.88 -7.73
C TYR A 126 3.30 15.24 -8.27
N LYS A 127 2.56 15.81 -9.23
CA LYS A 127 2.84 17.16 -9.74
C LYS A 127 2.77 18.23 -8.65
N VAL A 128 1.92 18.03 -7.65
CA VAL A 128 1.69 18.98 -6.54
C VAL A 128 2.53 18.62 -5.32
N LYS A 129 2.81 17.35 -5.13
CA LYS A 129 3.58 16.77 -4.03
C LYS A 129 4.71 15.92 -4.61
N PRO A 130 5.84 16.54 -5.03
CA PRO A 130 6.95 15.81 -5.65
C PRO A 130 7.77 15.03 -4.63
N ASP A 131 7.15 13.99 -4.10
CA ASP A 131 7.69 13.00 -3.16
C ASP A 131 7.25 11.63 -3.67
N LEU A 132 8.06 11.05 -4.52
CA LEU A 132 7.72 9.80 -5.22
C LEU A 132 7.47 8.66 -4.24
N PHE A 133 8.23 8.58 -3.15
CA PHE A 133 8.09 7.52 -2.16
C PHE A 133 6.70 7.53 -1.52
N ASN A 134 6.28 8.68 -0.99
CA ASN A 134 4.98 8.79 -0.33
C ASN A 134 3.82 8.73 -1.32
N VAL A 135 3.98 9.25 -2.55
CA VAL A 135 2.94 9.14 -3.59
C VAL A 135 2.71 7.68 -3.99
N VAL A 136 3.79 6.92 -4.21
CA VAL A 136 3.69 5.50 -4.55
C VAL A 136 3.12 4.70 -3.37
N GLY A 137 3.53 5.01 -2.15
CA GLY A 137 2.97 4.40 -0.94
C GLY A 137 1.48 4.68 -0.77
N ALA A 138 1.08 5.91 -1.01
CA ALA A 138 -0.33 6.30 -0.96
C ALA A 138 -1.18 5.56 -2.02
N MET A 139 -0.66 5.43 -3.24
CA MET A 139 -1.30 4.66 -4.29
C MET A 139 -1.45 3.19 -3.87
N GLN A 140 -0.42 2.61 -3.30
CA GLN A 140 -0.43 1.24 -2.84
C GLN A 140 -1.44 1.01 -1.71
N LEU A 141 -1.46 1.87 -0.69
CA LEU A 141 -2.45 1.82 0.38
C LEU A 141 -3.88 1.91 -0.16
N PHE A 142 -4.11 2.85 -1.07
CA PHE A 142 -5.42 3.08 -1.69
C PHE A 142 -5.92 1.83 -2.41
N ILE A 143 -5.09 1.26 -3.30
CA ILE A 143 -5.41 0.04 -4.06
C ILE A 143 -5.58 -1.15 -3.12
N TYR A 144 -4.71 -1.28 -2.12
CA TYR A 144 -4.79 -2.37 -1.14
C TYR A 144 -6.15 -2.39 -0.43
N MET A 145 -6.59 -1.26 0.11
CA MET A 145 -7.87 -1.17 0.79
C MET A 145 -9.08 -1.38 -0.16
N LEU A 146 -8.95 -1.01 -1.44
CA LEU A 146 -9.96 -1.33 -2.45
C LEU A 146 -10.05 -2.85 -2.70
N VAL A 147 -8.92 -3.51 -2.87
CA VAL A 147 -8.84 -4.96 -3.16
C VAL A 147 -9.33 -5.79 -1.97
N GLN A 148 -8.98 -5.40 -0.75
CA GLN A 148 -9.44 -6.05 0.48
C GLN A 148 -10.88 -5.73 0.85
N ASN A 149 -11.52 -4.80 0.14
CA ASN A 149 -12.85 -4.30 0.47
C ASN A 149 -12.93 -3.77 1.92
N ALA A 150 -11.81 -3.27 2.44
CA ALA A 150 -11.70 -2.79 3.80
C ALA A 150 -12.28 -1.39 3.94
N SER A 151 -13.06 -1.14 5.00
CA SER A 151 -13.55 0.18 5.37
C SER A 151 -12.56 0.92 6.27
N TYR A 152 -11.74 0.15 7.00
CA TYR A 152 -10.72 0.66 7.91
C TYR A 152 -9.45 -0.18 7.79
N ILE A 153 -8.33 0.42 8.12
CA ILE A 153 -7.09 -0.28 8.45
C ILE A 153 -6.73 -0.01 9.90
N LEU A 154 -6.54 -1.06 10.67
CA LEU A 154 -6.09 -1.02 12.05
C LEU A 154 -4.62 -1.43 12.11
N LEU A 155 -3.79 -0.55 12.61
CA LEU A 155 -2.37 -0.76 12.75
C LEU A 155 -2.02 -0.85 14.23
N THR A 156 -1.27 -1.88 14.61
CA THR A 156 -0.89 -2.09 16.00
C THR A 156 0.62 -2.19 16.17
N ASN A 157 1.09 -1.68 17.30
CA ASN A 157 2.44 -1.87 17.80
C ASN A 157 2.41 -2.22 19.28
N ASN A 158 3.59 -2.31 19.93
CA ASN A 158 3.68 -2.62 21.35
C ASN A 158 3.16 -1.49 22.27
N GLU A 159 2.96 -0.30 21.74
CA GLU A 159 2.56 0.90 22.48
C GLU A 159 1.08 1.22 22.32
N GLY A 160 0.43 0.69 21.26
CA GLY A 160 -0.97 0.97 21.01
C GLY A 160 -1.45 0.58 19.61
N PHE A 161 -2.50 1.27 19.18
CA PHE A 161 -3.05 1.09 17.84
C PHE A 161 -3.49 2.41 17.23
N CYS A 162 -3.46 2.47 15.90
CA CYS A 162 -4.03 3.55 15.10
C CYS A 162 -5.07 2.96 14.14
N CYS A 163 -6.18 3.65 13.97
CA CYS A 163 -7.23 3.24 13.05
C CYS A 163 -7.46 4.35 12.02
N TYR A 164 -7.35 3.99 10.74
CA TYR A 164 -7.61 4.91 9.64
C TYR A 164 -8.79 4.42 8.82
N GLU A 165 -9.69 5.34 8.48
CA GLU A 165 -10.74 5.07 7.50
C GLU A 165 -10.13 4.89 6.10
N LYS A 166 -10.82 4.12 5.27
CA LYS A 166 -10.47 3.97 3.87
C LYS A 166 -10.35 5.35 3.20
N PRO A 167 -9.20 5.67 2.61
CA PRO A 167 -9.02 6.93 1.91
C PRO A 167 -10.01 7.04 0.74
N GLN A 168 -10.64 8.20 0.61
CA GLN A 168 -11.58 8.48 -0.47
C GLN A 168 -10.88 9.19 -1.65
N THR A 169 -9.79 9.87 -1.37
CA THR A 169 -8.99 10.63 -2.34
C THR A 169 -7.52 10.25 -2.27
N PRO A 170 -6.73 10.50 -3.33
CA PRO A 170 -5.28 10.38 -3.29
C PRO A 170 -4.63 11.20 -2.17
N GLN A 171 -5.17 12.37 -1.87
CA GLN A 171 -4.70 13.26 -0.81
C GLN A 171 -4.90 12.65 0.58
N ASP A 172 -6.03 11.98 0.82
CA ASP A 172 -6.28 11.24 2.07
C ASP A 172 -5.26 10.11 2.25
N ALA A 173 -5.04 9.33 1.18
CA ALA A 173 -4.06 8.25 1.20
C ALA A 173 -2.65 8.77 1.46
N TYR A 174 -2.28 9.89 0.81
CA TYR A 174 -0.97 10.52 1.00
C TYR A 174 -0.78 11.00 2.45
N ARG A 175 -1.81 11.62 3.05
CA ARG A 175 -1.77 12.05 4.46
C ARG A 175 -1.53 10.84 5.39
N ILE A 176 -2.28 9.76 5.21
CA ILE A 176 -2.15 8.55 6.03
C ILE A 176 -0.71 7.99 5.92
N VAL A 177 -0.19 7.88 4.71
CA VAL A 177 1.17 7.34 4.46
C VAL A 177 2.24 8.22 5.09
N THR A 178 2.07 9.53 5.06
CA THR A 178 2.99 10.48 5.68
C THR A 178 3.00 10.36 7.20
N GLU A 179 1.83 10.17 7.80
CA GLU A 179 1.68 9.93 9.23
C GLU A 179 2.30 8.59 9.66
N LEU A 180 2.16 7.55 8.82
CA LEU A 180 2.65 6.20 9.10
C LEU A 180 4.16 6.02 8.97
N LYS A 181 4.88 6.98 8.41
CA LYS A 181 6.33 6.91 8.20
C LYS A 181 6.78 5.59 7.57
N LEU A 182 6.18 5.23 6.43
CA LEU A 182 6.52 3.99 5.72
C LEU A 182 8.04 3.85 5.54
N SER A 183 8.58 2.66 5.81
CA SER A 183 10.03 2.49 5.91
C SER A 183 10.68 2.00 4.62
N SER A 184 10.11 1.01 3.94
CA SER A 184 10.71 0.43 2.73
C SER A 184 9.74 -0.47 1.97
N TRP A 185 10.09 -0.77 0.73
CA TRP A 185 9.50 -1.83 -0.06
C TRP A 185 10.36 -3.08 0.07
N GLN A 186 9.73 -4.21 0.33
CA GLN A 186 10.42 -5.49 0.26
C GLN A 186 10.25 -6.10 -1.13
N THR A 187 11.36 -6.45 -1.76
CA THR A 187 11.38 -7.03 -3.12
C THR A 187 10.65 -8.34 -3.22
N GLY A 188 10.74 -9.20 -2.21
CA GLY A 188 10.09 -10.52 -2.21
C GLY A 188 8.58 -10.44 -2.32
N ASP A 189 7.96 -9.48 -1.64
CA ASP A 189 6.50 -9.30 -1.59
C ASP A 189 6.00 -8.11 -2.40
N TYR A 190 6.91 -7.31 -2.94
CA TYR A 190 6.61 -6.08 -3.69
C TYR A 190 5.60 -5.16 -2.97
N GLY A 191 5.64 -5.16 -1.65
CA GLY A 191 4.73 -4.40 -0.80
C GLY A 191 5.47 -3.43 0.10
N MET A 192 4.84 -2.29 0.42
CA MET A 192 5.38 -1.38 1.41
C MET A 192 5.24 -1.96 2.80
N THR A 193 6.30 -1.85 3.57
CA THR A 193 6.28 -2.18 4.99
C THR A 193 5.81 -0.97 5.79
N ILE A 194 4.82 -1.17 6.63
CA ILE A 194 4.33 -0.15 7.54
C ILE A 194 5.30 -0.05 8.71
N GLY A 195 5.90 1.14 8.88
CA GLY A 195 6.60 1.51 10.10
C GLY A 195 5.69 2.40 10.94
N ILE A 196 5.55 2.09 12.22
CA ILE A 196 4.88 2.93 13.20
C ILE A 196 5.93 3.34 14.23
#